data_5f9ba832fe08a19daab1a9b492a168da
#
_entry.id   5f9ba832fe08a19daab1a9b492a168da
#
_cell.length_a   1.000
_cell.length_b   1.000
_cell.length_c   1.000
_cell.angle_alpha   90.00
_cell.angle_beta   90.00
_cell.angle_gamma   90.00
#
_symmetry.space_group_name_H-M   'P 1'
#
loop_
_entity.id
_entity.type
_entity.pdbx_description
1 polymer ?
#
loop_
_entity_poly.entity_id
_entity_poly.type
_entity_poly.pdbx_seq_one_letter_code
_entity_poly.pdbx_strand_id
1 'polypeptide(L)'
;AAATSRVSKQIKIDTISQAMRVGFAQQRRGQNEFVCAFRKEFLYFYLENVSWLHDSPIEELPNHEVIPNDAGIVSQFSRNRIIFGAPGTGKSFKLNCEKDALLADGGEYERVTFHPDYSYANFVGTYKPVPCKDSDGKDAITYSYVPGPFMRTYVKALQNSRTDAPKPFLLVIEEINRANVAAVFGDVFQLLDRGDDEVSEYPIQASEDIKKYLARELGGNPDDYAEIRIPDNMFIWATMNSADQGVFPMDTAFKRRWDFTYLGIDDSEAGIVGKKVVLGQGDYCLLYTSPSPRDC
;
A
#
# COMPACT_ATOMS: atom_id res chain seq x y z
N ALA A 1 6.45 19.18 41.15
CA ALA A 1 5.23 18.38 41.31
C ALA A 1 3.96 19.21 41.03
N ALA A 2 3.83 20.45 41.58
CA ALA A 2 2.65 21.30 41.35
C ALA A 2 2.57 21.86 39.93
N ALA A 3 3.71 22.15 39.29
CA ALA A 3 3.78 22.63 37.93
C ALA A 3 3.41 21.52 36.89
N THR A 4 3.86 20.30 37.16
CA THR A 4 3.57 19.12 36.33
C THR A 4 2.05 18.78 36.38
N SER A 5 1.43 18.90 37.56
CA SER A 5 -0.01 18.67 37.72
C SER A 5 -0.89 19.72 37.00
N ARG A 6 -0.44 20.99 36.92
CA ARG A 6 -1.16 22.03 36.16
C ARG A 6 -1.01 21.82 34.65
N VAL A 7 0.16 21.45 34.18
CA VAL A 7 0.38 21.13 32.78
C VAL A 7 -0.49 19.93 32.36
N SER A 8 -0.58 18.88 33.19
CA SER A 8 -1.43 17.74 32.89
C SER A 8 -2.93 18.07 32.86
N LYS A 9 -3.40 19.04 33.68
CA LYS A 9 -4.82 19.48 33.66
C LYS A 9 -5.18 20.35 32.46
N GLN A 10 -4.27 21.16 31.97
CA GLN A 10 -4.49 22.04 30.81
C GLN A 10 -4.41 21.27 29.48
N ILE A 11 -3.62 20.21 29.49
CA ILE A 11 -3.56 19.24 28.41
C ILE A 11 -4.89 18.52 28.20
N LYS A 12 -5.80 18.47 29.16
CA LYS A 12 -7.05 17.70 29.09
C LYS A 12 -8.15 18.20 28.16
N ILE A 13 -8.15 19.44 27.74
CA ILE A 13 -9.33 20.01 27.08
C ILE A 13 -9.04 20.59 25.67
N ASP A 14 -7.81 21.07 25.44
CA ASP A 14 -7.51 21.75 24.15
C ASP A 14 -6.37 21.10 23.34
N THR A 15 -5.94 19.94 23.61
CA THR A 15 -4.51 19.67 23.68
C THR A 15 -3.94 18.84 22.59
N ILE A 16 -4.69 18.00 21.92
CA ILE A 16 -4.16 17.32 20.71
C ILE A 16 -3.93 18.38 19.63
N SER A 17 -4.84 19.34 19.50
CA SER A 17 -4.67 20.41 18.51
C SER A 17 -3.60 21.43 18.88
N GLN A 18 -3.38 21.73 20.17
CA GLN A 18 -2.29 22.65 20.59
C GLN A 18 -0.92 21.98 20.56
N ALA A 19 -0.82 20.73 20.99
CA ALA A 19 0.42 19.96 20.87
C ALA A 19 0.80 19.73 19.40
N MET A 20 -0.18 19.49 18.53
CA MET A 20 0.06 19.47 17.09
C MET A 20 0.51 20.84 16.56
N ARG A 21 -0.06 21.96 17.03
CA ARG A 21 0.37 23.30 16.61
C ARG A 21 1.80 23.62 17.06
N VAL A 22 2.19 23.23 18.26
CA VAL A 22 3.57 23.40 18.75
C VAL A 22 4.53 22.50 17.97
N GLY A 23 4.17 21.26 17.69
CA GLY A 23 4.93 20.34 16.84
C GLY A 23 5.08 20.89 15.40
N PHE A 24 4.00 21.40 14.81
CA PHE A 24 4.05 22.05 13.48
C PHE A 24 4.88 23.34 13.45
N ALA A 25 4.86 24.14 14.52
CA ALA A 25 5.69 25.35 14.61
C ALA A 25 7.17 25.03 14.67
N GLN A 26 7.54 23.93 15.28
CA GLN A 26 8.94 23.46 15.35
C GLN A 26 9.38 22.72 14.08
N GLN A 27 8.48 22.02 13.41
CA GLN A 27 8.75 21.42 12.10
C GLN A 27 9.14 22.47 11.05
N ARG A 28 8.57 23.69 11.12
CA ARG A 28 8.98 24.84 10.27
C ARG A 28 10.40 25.31 10.53
N ARG A 29 11.04 24.90 11.63
CA ARG A 29 12.44 25.25 11.99
C ARG A 29 13.45 24.16 11.63
N GLY A 30 13.07 23.11 10.88
CA GLY A 30 13.99 22.12 10.36
C GLY A 30 14.47 21.04 11.34
N GLN A 31 13.74 20.79 12.43
CA GLN A 31 14.10 19.78 13.44
C GLN A 31 13.14 18.57 13.39
N ASN A 32 13.28 17.75 12.37
CA ASN A 32 12.43 16.55 12.20
C ASN A 32 12.62 15.50 13.33
N GLU A 33 13.83 15.34 13.83
CA GLU A 33 14.13 14.41 14.95
C GLU A 33 13.46 14.84 16.26
N PHE A 34 13.39 16.13 16.53
CA PHE A 34 12.77 16.65 17.75
C PHE A 34 11.24 16.42 17.73
N VAL A 35 10.61 16.49 16.59
CA VAL A 35 9.17 16.24 16.44
C VAL A 35 8.82 14.76 16.67
N CYS A 36 9.67 13.83 16.23
CA CYS A 36 9.49 12.40 16.48
C CYS A 36 9.72 12.05 17.96
N ALA A 37 10.76 12.61 18.59
CA ALA A 37 11.02 12.42 20.02
C ALA A 37 9.89 13.02 20.88
N PHE A 38 9.41 14.21 20.54
CA PHE A 38 8.32 14.86 21.24
C PHE A 38 7.01 14.09 21.13
N ARG A 39 6.70 13.51 19.96
CA ARG A 39 5.53 12.64 19.78
C ARG A 39 5.60 11.38 20.63
N LYS A 40 6.77 10.77 20.73
CA LYS A 40 7.00 9.55 21.51
C LYS A 40 6.89 9.83 23.02
N GLU A 41 7.52 10.88 23.51
CA GLU A 41 7.42 11.32 24.90
C GLU A 41 6.02 11.81 25.26
N PHE A 42 5.31 12.47 24.35
CA PHE A 42 3.96 12.93 24.57
C PHE A 42 2.98 11.75 24.64
N LEU A 43 3.14 10.75 23.81
CA LEU A 43 2.33 9.53 23.84
C LEU A 43 2.59 8.76 25.15
N TYR A 44 3.84 8.62 25.56
CA TYR A 44 4.20 8.02 26.84
C TYR A 44 3.61 8.79 28.02
N PHE A 45 3.77 10.11 28.04
CA PHE A 45 3.20 10.97 29.06
C PHE A 45 1.68 10.88 29.11
N TYR A 46 1.02 10.79 27.97
CA TYR A 46 -0.43 10.60 27.86
C TYR A 46 -0.85 9.23 28.41
N LEU A 47 -0.18 8.17 28.04
CA LEU A 47 -0.47 6.81 28.50
C LEU A 47 -0.25 6.65 30.01
N GLU A 48 0.84 7.22 30.57
CA GLU A 48 1.10 7.17 32.00
C GLU A 48 0.09 8.00 32.84
N ASN A 49 -0.42 9.08 32.30
CA ASN A 49 -1.27 10.00 33.06
C ASN A 49 -2.77 9.83 32.83
N VAL A 50 -3.19 9.01 31.87
CA VAL A 50 -4.61 8.72 31.59
C VAL A 50 -5.09 7.48 32.36
N SER A 51 -4.20 6.59 32.76
CA SER A 51 -4.55 5.36 33.49
C SER A 51 -5.33 5.58 34.79
N TRP A 52 -5.22 6.76 35.43
CA TRP A 52 -5.97 7.10 36.65
C TRP A 52 -7.35 7.76 36.41
N LEU A 53 -7.76 7.96 35.16
CA LEU A 53 -9.04 8.58 34.80
C LEU A 53 -10.19 7.58 34.67
N HIS A 54 -9.91 6.30 34.68
CA HIS A 54 -10.91 5.26 34.63
C HIS A 54 -10.87 4.40 35.90
N ASP A 55 -11.75 4.71 36.84
CA ASP A 55 -12.17 3.78 37.90
C ASP A 55 -13.21 2.75 37.40
N SER A 56 -13.39 2.64 36.09
CA SER A 56 -14.20 1.58 35.50
C SER A 56 -13.27 0.48 35.01
N PRO A 57 -13.56 -0.80 35.29
CA PRO A 57 -12.82 -1.88 34.69
C PRO A 57 -12.92 -1.73 33.17
N ILE A 58 -11.78 -1.73 32.50
CA ILE A 58 -11.70 -1.88 31.07
C ILE A 58 -12.37 -3.21 30.78
N GLU A 59 -13.59 -3.21 30.23
CA GLU A 59 -14.13 -4.39 29.61
C GLU A 59 -13.09 -4.79 28.54
N GLU A 60 -12.43 -5.90 28.79
CA GLU A 60 -11.58 -6.52 27.78
C GLU A 60 -12.48 -6.76 26.56
N LEU A 61 -12.24 -5.95 25.54
CA LEU A 61 -12.77 -6.26 24.20
C LEU A 61 -12.41 -7.71 23.92
N PRO A 62 -13.36 -8.52 23.42
CA PRO A 62 -13.07 -9.92 23.14
C PRO A 62 -11.77 -9.98 22.35
N ASN A 63 -10.82 -10.74 22.86
CA ASN A 63 -9.57 -11.03 22.20
C ASN A 63 -9.90 -11.53 20.79
N HIS A 64 -9.87 -10.64 19.81
CA HIS A 64 -9.55 -11.10 18.48
C HIS A 64 -8.16 -11.70 18.63
N GLU A 65 -8.07 -13.01 18.48
CA GLU A 65 -6.79 -13.68 18.40
C GLU A 65 -5.99 -12.97 17.30
N VAL A 66 -5.19 -12.01 17.75
CA VAL A 66 -4.05 -11.53 16.96
C VAL A 66 -3.19 -12.78 16.84
N ILE A 67 -3.25 -13.40 15.69
CA ILE A 67 -2.34 -14.51 15.36
C ILE A 67 -0.95 -13.90 15.52
N PRO A 68 -0.15 -14.33 16.50
CA PRO A 68 1.18 -13.79 16.67
C PRO A 68 2.03 -14.31 15.51
N ASN A 69 2.21 -13.49 14.49
CA ASN A 69 3.29 -13.71 13.55
C ASN A 69 4.56 -13.09 14.15
N ASP A 70 5.18 -13.83 15.07
CA ASP A 70 6.53 -13.53 15.58
C ASP A 70 7.61 -13.66 14.49
N ALA A 71 7.25 -14.01 13.27
CA ALA A 71 8.12 -14.15 12.11
C ALA A 71 7.63 -13.31 10.93
N GLY A 72 7.44 -12.01 11.14
CA GLY A 72 7.15 -11.07 10.07
C GLY A 72 8.21 -11.11 8.96
N ILE A 73 7.81 -10.87 7.71
CA ILE A 73 8.76 -10.81 6.60
C ILE A 73 9.69 -9.61 6.78
N VAL A 74 10.96 -9.89 7.02
CA VAL A 74 12.01 -8.86 6.98
C VAL A 74 12.32 -8.53 5.53
N SER A 75 12.05 -7.29 5.12
CA SER A 75 12.34 -6.80 3.78
C SER A 75 13.01 -5.44 3.83
N GLN A 76 13.99 -5.23 2.95
CA GLN A 76 14.59 -3.92 2.73
C GLN A 76 13.68 -2.98 1.92
N PHE A 77 12.58 -3.50 1.38
CA PHE A 77 11.66 -2.74 0.53
C PHE A 77 10.42 -2.36 1.31
N SER A 78 9.95 -1.13 1.08
CA SER A 78 8.69 -0.64 1.64
C SER A 78 7.50 -1.44 1.09
N ARG A 79 6.49 -1.66 1.95
CA ARG A 79 5.27 -2.40 1.56
C ARG A 79 4.48 -1.67 0.49
N ASN A 80 4.28 -0.37 0.66
CA ASN A 80 3.58 0.46 -0.30
C ASN A 80 4.57 1.43 -0.95
N ARG A 81 4.80 1.34 -2.26
CA ARG A 81 5.83 2.13 -2.93
C ARG A 81 5.40 2.61 -4.31
N ILE A 82 5.76 3.85 -4.65
CA ILE A 82 5.57 4.43 -5.97
C ILE A 82 6.93 4.85 -6.55
N ILE A 83 7.30 4.28 -7.69
CA ILE A 83 8.45 4.73 -8.49
C ILE A 83 7.94 5.73 -9.53
N PHE A 84 8.43 6.95 -9.47
CA PHE A 84 7.96 8.01 -10.36
C PHE A 84 9.10 8.74 -11.08
N GLY A 85 8.79 9.33 -12.21
CA GLY A 85 9.76 10.06 -13.04
C GLY A 85 9.23 10.30 -14.45
N ALA A 86 10.04 10.91 -15.31
CA ALA A 86 9.67 11.18 -16.68
C ALA A 86 9.41 9.87 -17.47
N PRO A 87 8.63 9.89 -18.55
CA PRO A 87 8.51 8.77 -19.47
C PRO A 87 9.89 8.33 -19.98
N GLY A 88 10.13 7.03 -20.08
CA GLY A 88 11.39 6.49 -20.62
C GLY A 88 12.57 6.40 -19.64
N THR A 89 12.43 6.84 -18.38
CA THR A 89 13.51 6.78 -17.38
C THR A 89 13.83 5.38 -16.83
N GLY A 90 13.14 4.33 -17.29
CA GLY A 90 13.42 2.95 -16.85
C GLY A 90 12.68 2.53 -15.58
N LYS A 91 11.61 3.24 -15.17
CA LYS A 91 10.81 2.91 -13.97
C LYS A 91 10.39 1.45 -13.87
N SER A 92 9.76 0.93 -14.94
CA SER A 92 9.30 -0.47 -14.96
C SER A 92 10.47 -1.46 -14.99
N PHE A 93 11.62 -1.09 -15.55
CA PHE A 93 12.82 -1.90 -15.50
C PHE A 93 13.35 -2.01 -14.07
N LYS A 94 13.52 -0.86 -13.39
CA LYS A 94 13.94 -0.83 -11.97
C LYS A 94 12.98 -1.62 -11.09
N LEU A 95 11.66 -1.40 -11.25
CA LEU A 95 10.65 -2.14 -10.51
C LEU A 95 10.77 -3.65 -10.74
N ASN A 96 11.03 -4.11 -11.98
CA ASN A 96 11.22 -5.52 -12.28
C ASN A 96 12.45 -6.10 -11.59
N CYS A 97 13.59 -5.40 -11.61
CA CYS A 97 14.80 -5.87 -10.94
C CYS A 97 14.59 -6.00 -9.42
N GLU A 98 13.92 -5.01 -8.80
CA GLU A 98 13.62 -5.03 -7.37
C GLU A 98 12.54 -6.05 -7.01
N LYS A 99 11.54 -6.27 -7.87
CA LYS A 99 10.57 -7.37 -7.74
C LYS A 99 11.28 -8.73 -7.76
N ASP A 100 12.21 -8.94 -8.70
CA ASP A 100 12.93 -10.21 -8.78
C ASP A 100 13.80 -10.43 -7.52
N ALA A 101 14.36 -9.37 -6.95
CA ALA A 101 15.07 -9.43 -5.67
C ALA A 101 14.13 -9.71 -4.49
N LEU A 102 12.94 -9.09 -4.44
CA LEU A 102 11.93 -9.34 -3.40
C LEU A 102 11.45 -10.79 -3.41
N LEU A 103 11.27 -11.37 -4.59
CA LEU A 103 10.71 -12.71 -4.79
C LEU A 103 11.78 -13.80 -4.92
N ALA A 104 13.05 -13.49 -4.65
CA ALA A 104 14.18 -14.42 -4.84
C ALA A 104 14.01 -15.72 -4.05
N ASP A 105 13.46 -15.66 -2.84
CA ASP A 105 13.20 -16.80 -1.97
C ASP A 105 11.79 -17.40 -2.14
N GLY A 106 11.08 -17.01 -3.19
CA GLY A 106 9.71 -17.44 -3.48
C GLY A 106 8.69 -16.33 -3.25
N GLY A 107 7.44 -16.64 -3.52
CA GLY A 107 6.33 -15.69 -3.54
C GLY A 107 5.73 -15.53 -4.93
N GLU A 108 4.76 -14.67 -5.06
CA GLU A 108 4.07 -14.44 -6.33
C GLU A 108 3.82 -12.96 -6.55
N TYR A 109 3.60 -12.58 -7.79
CA TYR A 109 3.14 -11.23 -8.12
C TYR A 109 2.00 -11.24 -9.12
N GLU A 110 1.20 -10.19 -9.06
CA GLU A 110 0.21 -9.85 -10.08
C GLU A 110 0.47 -8.44 -10.58
N ARG A 111 0.29 -8.20 -11.88
CA ARG A 111 0.53 -6.90 -12.51
C ARG A 111 -0.72 -6.41 -13.21
N VAL A 112 -1.05 -5.15 -12.99
CA VAL A 112 -2.16 -4.46 -13.62
C VAL A 112 -1.73 -3.09 -14.14
N THR A 113 -2.43 -2.59 -15.15
CA THR A 113 -2.22 -1.24 -15.68
C THR A 113 -3.49 -0.43 -15.47
N PHE A 114 -3.38 0.72 -14.83
CA PHE A 114 -4.51 1.62 -14.68
C PHE A 114 -4.75 2.40 -15.98
N HIS A 115 -6.01 2.69 -16.24
CA HIS A 115 -6.50 3.50 -17.37
C HIS A 115 -7.70 4.34 -16.88
N PRO A 116 -8.14 5.38 -17.62
CA PRO A 116 -9.16 6.31 -17.12
C PRO A 116 -10.47 5.66 -16.66
N ASP A 117 -10.89 4.56 -17.28
CA ASP A 117 -12.11 3.83 -16.93
C ASP A 117 -11.90 2.72 -15.89
N TYR A 118 -10.70 2.63 -15.28
CA TYR A 118 -10.43 1.63 -14.26
C TYR A 118 -11.18 2.00 -12.96
N SER A 119 -11.89 1.03 -12.39
CA SER A 119 -12.83 1.25 -11.30
C SER A 119 -12.56 0.32 -10.11
N TYR A 120 -13.20 0.61 -8.96
CA TYR A 120 -13.22 -0.27 -7.78
C TYR A 120 -13.63 -1.70 -8.15
N ALA A 121 -14.65 -1.85 -9.00
CA ALA A 121 -15.11 -3.15 -9.47
C ALA A 121 -14.05 -3.95 -10.25
N ASN A 122 -13.15 -3.25 -10.95
CA ASN A 122 -12.04 -3.88 -11.65
C ASN A 122 -10.90 -4.24 -10.69
N PHE A 123 -10.67 -3.41 -9.67
CA PHE A 123 -9.54 -3.51 -8.75
C PHE A 123 -9.81 -4.48 -7.60
N VAL A 124 -10.91 -4.30 -6.90
CA VAL A 124 -11.30 -5.11 -5.73
C VAL A 124 -12.14 -6.30 -6.17
N GLY A 125 -13.17 -6.07 -6.97
CA GLY A 125 -14.05 -7.10 -7.48
C GLY A 125 -15.51 -6.66 -7.50
N THR A 126 -16.34 -7.46 -8.14
CA THR A 126 -17.77 -7.20 -8.24
C THR A 126 -18.55 -8.46 -8.60
N TYR A 127 -19.85 -8.43 -8.37
CA TYR A 127 -20.76 -9.46 -8.87
C TYR A 127 -20.92 -9.35 -10.40
N LYS A 128 -20.74 -10.47 -11.07
CA LYS A 128 -20.92 -10.58 -12.53
C LYS A 128 -21.73 -11.80 -12.88
N PRO A 129 -22.49 -11.77 -13.99
CA PRO A 129 -23.09 -12.98 -14.56
C PRO A 129 -21.98 -13.91 -15.04
N VAL A 130 -22.01 -15.14 -14.62
CA VAL A 130 -21.04 -16.18 -14.97
C VAL A 130 -21.80 -17.37 -15.57
N PRO A 131 -21.36 -17.91 -16.72
CA PRO A 131 -21.94 -19.13 -17.28
C PRO A 131 -21.79 -20.29 -16.31
N CYS A 132 -22.84 -21.05 -16.11
CA CYS A 132 -22.84 -22.28 -15.30
C CYS A 132 -23.67 -23.35 -16.02
N LYS A 133 -23.66 -24.58 -15.47
CA LYS A 133 -24.60 -25.61 -15.83
C LYS A 133 -25.65 -25.72 -14.73
N ASP A 134 -26.91 -25.83 -15.09
CA ASP A 134 -27.98 -26.13 -14.12
C ASP A 134 -27.98 -27.62 -13.70
N SER A 135 -28.91 -28.00 -12.85
CA SER A 135 -29.07 -29.38 -12.37
C SER A 135 -29.28 -30.40 -13.49
N ASP A 136 -29.79 -29.95 -14.62
CA ASP A 136 -30.07 -30.79 -15.80
C ASP A 136 -28.94 -30.77 -16.84
N GLY A 137 -27.82 -30.09 -16.53
CA GLY A 137 -26.67 -29.95 -17.41
C GLY A 137 -26.80 -28.95 -18.55
N LYS A 138 -27.89 -28.15 -18.57
CA LYS A 138 -28.11 -27.11 -19.55
C LYS A 138 -27.34 -25.83 -19.22
N ASP A 139 -27.03 -25.06 -20.24
CA ASP A 139 -26.39 -23.75 -20.06
C ASP A 139 -27.31 -22.80 -19.30
N ALA A 140 -26.82 -22.26 -18.21
CA ALA A 140 -27.49 -21.30 -17.35
C ALA A 140 -26.52 -20.15 -16.99
N ILE A 141 -27.05 -19.08 -16.42
CA ILE A 141 -26.27 -17.95 -15.95
C ILE A 141 -26.53 -17.83 -14.45
N THR A 142 -25.46 -17.82 -13.69
CA THR A 142 -25.50 -17.45 -12.27
C THR A 142 -24.76 -16.15 -12.04
N TYR A 143 -25.02 -15.50 -10.91
CA TYR A 143 -24.24 -14.34 -10.49
C TYR A 143 -23.24 -14.76 -9.43
N SER A 144 -21.99 -14.43 -9.61
CA SER A 144 -20.96 -14.70 -8.61
C SER A 144 -20.02 -13.51 -8.44
N TYR A 145 -19.43 -13.41 -7.25
CA TYR A 145 -18.38 -12.45 -7.01
C TYR A 145 -17.13 -12.84 -7.80
N VAL A 146 -16.67 -11.93 -8.64
CA VAL A 146 -15.43 -12.07 -9.41
C VAL A 146 -14.39 -11.14 -8.80
N PRO A 147 -13.34 -11.71 -8.15
CA PRO A 147 -12.33 -10.90 -7.48
C PRO A 147 -11.47 -10.14 -8.49
N GLY A 148 -11.15 -8.90 -8.13
CA GLY A 148 -10.15 -8.10 -8.82
C GLY A 148 -8.72 -8.49 -8.39
N PRO A 149 -7.69 -7.87 -9.00
CA PRO A 149 -6.28 -8.18 -8.71
C PRO A 149 -5.92 -7.93 -7.24
N PHE A 150 -6.47 -6.90 -6.63
CA PHE A 150 -6.26 -6.64 -5.20
C PHE A 150 -6.73 -7.82 -4.35
N MET A 151 -7.97 -8.27 -4.53
CA MET A 151 -8.52 -9.37 -3.72
C MET A 151 -7.85 -10.72 -4.02
N ARG A 152 -7.42 -10.96 -5.27
CA ARG A 152 -6.67 -12.18 -5.59
C ARG A 152 -5.31 -12.21 -4.90
N THR A 153 -4.59 -11.09 -4.93
CA THR A 153 -3.28 -10.97 -4.25
C THR A 153 -3.46 -11.05 -2.73
N TYR A 154 -4.49 -10.37 -2.20
CA TYR A 154 -4.83 -10.38 -0.78
C TYR A 154 -5.09 -11.79 -0.24
N VAL A 155 -5.93 -12.58 -0.93
CA VAL A 155 -6.26 -13.95 -0.49
C VAL A 155 -5.01 -14.82 -0.47
N LYS A 156 -4.17 -14.76 -1.51
CA LYS A 156 -2.92 -15.53 -1.57
C LYS A 156 -1.94 -15.12 -0.46
N ALA A 157 -1.80 -13.83 -0.22
CA ALA A 157 -0.97 -13.31 0.86
C ALA A 157 -1.48 -13.79 2.21
N LEU A 158 -2.79 -13.68 2.46
CA LEU A 158 -3.40 -14.10 3.72
C LEU A 158 -3.34 -15.61 3.94
N GLN A 159 -3.50 -16.43 2.88
CA GLN A 159 -3.28 -17.87 2.97
C GLN A 159 -1.85 -18.20 3.39
N ASN A 160 -0.89 -17.55 2.76
CA ASN A 160 0.52 -17.81 2.99
C ASN A 160 1.02 -17.24 4.32
N SER A 161 0.48 -16.11 4.79
CA SER A 161 0.84 -15.51 6.09
C SER A 161 0.54 -16.45 7.29
N ARG A 162 -0.33 -17.44 7.09
CA ARG A 162 -0.69 -18.46 8.10
C ARG A 162 0.25 -19.67 8.10
N THR A 163 1.29 -19.66 7.28
CA THR A 163 2.29 -20.73 7.21
C THR A 163 3.51 -20.42 8.07
N ASP A 164 4.30 -21.43 8.40
CA ASP A 164 5.54 -21.27 9.19
C ASP A 164 6.64 -20.50 8.46
N ALA A 165 6.53 -20.33 7.15
CA ALA A 165 7.50 -19.62 6.32
C ALA A 165 6.79 -18.68 5.33
N PRO A 166 6.27 -17.54 5.80
CA PRO A 166 5.60 -16.57 4.96
C PRO A 166 6.49 -16.10 3.79
N LYS A 167 5.88 -15.93 2.62
CA LYS A 167 6.53 -15.43 1.41
C LYS A 167 5.89 -14.13 0.96
N PRO A 168 6.62 -13.23 0.27
CA PRO A 168 6.07 -11.98 -0.23
C PRO A 168 5.09 -12.20 -1.38
N PHE A 169 4.00 -11.45 -1.36
CA PHE A 169 3.02 -11.34 -2.45
C PHE A 169 2.94 -9.90 -2.92
N LEU A 170 3.21 -9.66 -4.20
CA LEU A 170 3.35 -8.32 -4.75
C LEU A 170 2.26 -8.02 -5.77
N LEU A 171 1.52 -6.93 -5.52
CA LEU A 171 0.66 -6.30 -6.53
C LEU A 171 1.40 -5.14 -7.19
N VAL A 172 1.63 -5.23 -8.49
CA VAL A 172 2.24 -4.17 -9.29
C VAL A 172 1.17 -3.40 -10.05
N ILE A 173 1.14 -2.09 -9.87
CA ILE A 173 0.21 -1.18 -10.53
C ILE A 173 1.02 -0.27 -11.47
N GLU A 174 0.90 -0.47 -12.77
CA GLU A 174 1.50 0.43 -13.75
C GLU A 174 0.58 1.63 -14.00
N GLU A 175 1.19 2.81 -14.14
CA GLU A 175 0.50 4.06 -14.48
C GLU A 175 -0.62 4.41 -13.46
N ILE A 176 -0.34 4.33 -12.17
CA ILE A 176 -1.33 4.50 -11.11
C ILE A 176 -2.14 5.80 -11.22
N ASN A 177 -1.53 6.88 -11.72
CA ASN A 177 -2.17 8.18 -11.88
C ASN A 177 -3.02 8.33 -13.16
N ARG A 178 -3.12 7.28 -13.99
CA ARG A 178 -4.03 7.28 -15.15
C ARG A 178 -5.48 7.01 -14.78
N ALA A 179 -5.76 6.55 -13.59
CA ALA A 179 -7.10 6.41 -13.05
C ALA A 179 -7.33 7.35 -11.87
N ASN A 180 -8.59 7.59 -11.52
CA ASN A 180 -8.92 8.26 -10.27
C ASN A 180 -8.65 7.31 -9.10
N VAL A 181 -7.46 7.39 -8.51
CA VAL A 181 -6.99 6.47 -7.48
C VAL A 181 -7.90 6.40 -6.26
N ALA A 182 -8.50 7.53 -5.85
CA ALA A 182 -9.43 7.57 -4.73
C ALA A 182 -10.69 6.73 -5.02
N ALA A 183 -11.22 6.80 -6.24
CA ALA A 183 -12.38 6.03 -6.66
C ALA A 183 -12.04 4.54 -6.88
N VAL A 184 -10.83 4.23 -7.36
CA VAL A 184 -10.38 2.85 -7.61
C VAL A 184 -10.13 2.11 -6.31
N PHE A 185 -9.49 2.75 -5.34
CA PHE A 185 -9.19 2.13 -4.05
C PHE A 185 -10.41 2.11 -3.12
N GLY A 186 -11.29 3.14 -3.18
CA GLY A 186 -12.47 3.23 -2.32
C GLY A 186 -12.10 3.08 -0.84
N ASP A 187 -12.76 2.18 -0.14
CA ASP A 187 -12.53 1.86 1.28
C ASP A 187 -11.19 1.13 1.53
N VAL A 188 -10.69 0.36 0.55
CA VAL A 188 -9.37 -0.31 0.60
C VAL A 188 -8.23 0.70 0.83
N PHE A 189 -8.45 1.96 0.49
CA PHE A 189 -7.53 3.05 0.74
C PHE A 189 -7.10 3.14 2.23
N GLN A 190 -8.02 2.87 3.16
CA GLN A 190 -7.71 2.88 4.59
C GLN A 190 -6.71 1.79 4.99
N LEU A 191 -6.71 0.66 4.29
CA LEU A 191 -5.81 -0.45 4.56
C LEU A 191 -4.34 -0.16 4.25
N LEU A 192 -4.06 0.91 3.50
CA LEU A 192 -2.70 1.31 3.14
C LEU A 192 -1.94 1.98 4.31
N ASP A 193 -2.61 2.41 5.37
CA ASP A 193 -1.94 2.82 6.61
C ASP A 193 -1.41 1.55 7.29
N ARG A 194 -0.08 1.42 7.39
CA ARG A 194 0.59 0.28 7.99
C ARG A 194 1.08 0.63 9.40
N GLY A 195 0.90 -0.31 10.33
CA GLY A 195 1.48 -0.24 11.65
C GLY A 195 2.98 -0.58 11.66
N ASP A 196 3.58 -0.58 12.84
CA ASP A 196 4.99 -0.95 13.03
C ASP A 196 5.25 -2.43 12.68
N ASP A 197 4.21 -3.26 12.70
CA ASP A 197 4.19 -4.67 12.29
C ASP A 197 3.95 -4.86 10.78
N GLU A 198 3.90 -3.76 10.02
CA GLU A 198 3.63 -3.76 8.58
C GLU A 198 2.26 -4.32 8.18
N VAL A 199 1.37 -4.59 9.13
CA VAL A 199 -0.04 -4.93 8.90
C VAL A 199 -0.86 -3.63 8.81
N SER A 200 -2.03 -3.66 8.17
CA SER A 200 -2.94 -2.49 8.16
C SER A 200 -3.27 -2.05 9.58
N GLU A 201 -3.00 -0.79 9.92
CA GLU A 201 -3.32 -0.21 11.24
C GLU A 201 -4.83 -0.21 11.49
N TYR A 202 -5.61 0.18 10.48
CA TYR A 202 -7.06 0.25 10.57
C TYR A 202 -7.70 -0.83 9.67
N PRO A 203 -8.65 -1.62 10.22
CA PRO A 203 -9.43 -2.54 9.40
C PRO A 203 -10.50 -1.79 8.61
N ILE A 204 -11.00 -2.46 7.57
CA ILE A 204 -12.26 -2.09 6.93
C ILE A 204 -13.29 -3.19 7.13
N GLN A 205 -14.57 -2.81 7.15
CA GLN A 205 -15.67 -3.77 7.19
C GLN A 205 -15.84 -4.41 5.82
N ALA A 206 -15.78 -5.72 5.77
CA ALA A 206 -16.01 -6.47 4.54
C ALA A 206 -17.50 -6.48 4.18
N SER A 207 -17.81 -6.27 2.90
CA SER A 207 -19.17 -6.49 2.40
C SER A 207 -19.54 -7.98 2.49
N GLU A 208 -20.86 -8.27 2.52
CA GLU A 208 -21.33 -9.66 2.57
C GLU A 208 -20.78 -10.52 1.41
N ASP A 209 -20.53 -9.91 0.27
CA ASP A 209 -19.96 -10.58 -0.89
C ASP A 209 -18.49 -10.94 -0.69
N ILE A 210 -17.73 -10.00 -0.12
CA ILE A 210 -16.31 -10.22 0.23
C ILE A 210 -16.21 -11.28 1.33
N LYS A 211 -17.03 -11.23 2.38
CA LYS A 211 -17.06 -12.25 3.44
C LYS A 211 -17.27 -13.66 2.88
N LYS A 212 -18.30 -13.83 2.03
CA LYS A 212 -18.60 -15.11 1.38
C LYS A 212 -17.46 -15.58 0.48
N TYR A 213 -16.87 -14.65 -0.28
CA TYR A 213 -15.71 -14.96 -1.10
C TYR A 213 -14.54 -15.44 -0.26
N LEU A 214 -14.18 -14.71 0.79
CA LEU A 214 -13.07 -15.07 1.68
C LEU A 214 -13.30 -16.41 2.37
N ALA A 215 -14.51 -16.67 2.90
CA ALA A 215 -14.86 -17.96 3.49
C ALA A 215 -14.75 -19.12 2.51
N ARG A 216 -15.08 -18.89 1.24
CA ARG A 216 -14.92 -19.91 0.18
C ARG A 216 -13.45 -20.22 -0.12
N GLU A 217 -12.60 -19.20 -0.20
CA GLU A 217 -11.18 -19.36 -0.57
C GLU A 217 -10.29 -19.80 0.62
N LEU A 218 -10.61 -19.31 1.82
CA LEU A 218 -9.78 -19.47 3.02
C LEU A 218 -10.36 -20.51 4.02
N GLY A 219 -11.62 -20.94 3.80
CA GLY A 219 -12.38 -21.76 4.75
C GLY A 219 -13.00 -20.93 5.88
N GLY A 220 -13.71 -21.57 6.78
CA GLY A 220 -14.39 -20.91 7.91
C GLY A 220 -15.76 -20.35 7.55
N ASN A 221 -16.30 -19.53 8.44
CA ASN A 221 -17.58 -18.86 8.25
C ASN A 221 -17.39 -17.45 7.65
N PRO A 222 -18.36 -16.94 6.89
CA PRO A 222 -18.29 -15.56 6.39
C PRO A 222 -18.08 -14.51 7.49
N ASP A 223 -18.64 -14.70 8.68
CA ASP A 223 -18.52 -13.75 9.78
C ASP A 223 -17.10 -13.71 10.39
N ASP A 224 -16.27 -14.74 10.18
CA ASP A 224 -14.86 -14.73 10.57
C ASP A 224 -14.07 -13.67 9.77
N TYR A 225 -14.62 -13.16 8.68
CA TYR A 225 -14.04 -12.17 7.78
C TYR A 225 -14.79 -10.84 7.78
N ALA A 226 -15.45 -10.51 8.91
CA ALA A 226 -16.18 -9.26 9.05
C ALA A 226 -15.26 -8.04 8.90
N GLU A 227 -14.03 -8.15 9.38
CA GLU A 227 -12.98 -7.14 9.24
C GLU A 227 -11.81 -7.70 8.44
N ILE A 228 -11.28 -6.88 7.56
CA ILE A 228 -10.09 -7.24 6.77
C ILE A 228 -8.96 -6.25 7.02
N ARG A 229 -7.73 -6.76 7.03
CA ARG A 229 -6.46 -6.03 7.12
C ARG A 229 -5.48 -6.62 6.13
N ILE A 230 -4.70 -5.79 5.48
CA ILE A 230 -3.64 -6.29 4.60
C ILE A 230 -2.51 -6.88 5.48
N PRO A 231 -2.10 -8.13 5.25
CA PRO A 231 -1.03 -8.77 6.03
C PRO A 231 0.35 -8.18 5.68
N ASP A 232 1.32 -8.41 6.54
CA ASP A 232 2.70 -7.92 6.41
C ASP A 232 3.44 -8.44 5.18
N ASN A 233 3.05 -9.60 4.67
CA ASN A 233 3.64 -10.22 3.49
C ASN A 233 3.05 -9.73 2.15
N MET A 234 2.08 -8.82 2.16
CA MET A 234 1.53 -8.22 0.95
C MET A 234 2.15 -6.86 0.64
N PHE A 235 2.76 -6.76 -0.53
CA PHE A 235 3.39 -5.56 -1.07
C PHE A 235 2.53 -4.97 -2.19
N ILE A 236 2.49 -3.66 -2.28
CA ILE A 236 1.79 -2.94 -3.35
C ILE A 236 2.73 -1.89 -3.92
N TRP A 237 3.24 -2.14 -5.13
CA TRP A 237 4.17 -1.22 -5.79
C TRP A 237 3.54 -0.65 -7.04
N ALA A 238 3.84 0.61 -7.32
CA ALA A 238 3.29 1.27 -8.48
C ALA A 238 4.33 2.08 -9.26
N THR A 239 4.05 2.29 -10.54
CA THR A 239 4.76 3.26 -11.37
C THR A 239 3.87 4.46 -11.66
N MET A 240 4.48 5.63 -11.82
CA MET A 240 3.81 6.87 -12.14
C MET A 240 4.65 7.73 -13.08
N ASN A 241 4.05 8.22 -14.15
CA ASN A 241 4.66 9.25 -14.98
C ASN A 241 4.40 10.63 -14.39
N SER A 242 5.47 11.39 -14.16
CA SER A 242 5.38 12.74 -13.54
C SER A 242 5.02 13.85 -14.53
N ALA A 243 5.19 13.63 -15.84
CA ALA A 243 5.08 14.67 -16.88
C ALA A 243 3.96 14.43 -17.89
N ASP A 244 3.10 13.41 -17.70
CA ASP A 244 2.03 13.11 -18.65
C ASP A 244 0.87 14.09 -18.50
N GLN A 245 0.26 14.45 -19.65
CA GLN A 245 -1.01 15.17 -19.70
C GLN A 245 -2.18 14.17 -19.54
N GLY A 246 -3.28 14.63 -18.94
CA GLY A 246 -4.47 13.78 -18.75
C GLY A 246 -4.35 12.76 -17.63
N VAL A 247 -3.51 13.00 -16.64
CA VAL A 247 -3.39 12.21 -15.42
C VAL A 247 -4.24 12.81 -14.30
N PHE A 248 -4.72 11.95 -13.42
CA PHE A 248 -5.46 12.38 -12.23
C PHE A 248 -4.51 12.85 -11.13
N PRO A 249 -4.80 13.97 -10.46
CA PRO A 249 -4.03 14.38 -9.31
C PRO A 249 -4.23 13.42 -8.14
N MET A 250 -3.16 13.11 -7.43
CA MET A 250 -3.24 12.38 -6.17
C MET A 250 -3.24 13.35 -5.00
N ASP A 251 -4.18 13.20 -4.08
CA ASP A 251 -4.25 14.03 -2.89
C ASP A 251 -3.14 13.69 -1.86
N THR A 252 -2.98 14.56 -0.88
CA THR A 252 -1.95 14.40 0.16
C THR A 252 -2.25 13.21 1.07
N ALA A 253 -3.53 12.90 1.30
CA ALA A 253 -3.91 11.77 2.14
C ALA A 253 -3.53 10.44 1.48
N PHE A 254 -3.66 10.34 0.15
CA PHE A 254 -3.19 9.19 -0.60
C PHE A 254 -1.66 9.08 -0.57
N LYS A 255 -0.97 10.19 -0.86
CA LYS A 255 0.50 10.21 -0.96
C LYS A 255 1.21 9.79 0.32
N ARG A 256 0.71 10.18 1.49
CA ARG A 256 1.36 9.88 2.79
C ARG A 256 1.45 8.39 3.13
N ARG A 257 0.70 7.53 2.43
CA ARG A 257 0.66 6.07 2.64
C ARG A 257 1.65 5.31 1.78
N TRP A 258 2.42 6.04 0.98
CA TRP A 258 3.36 5.48 0.02
C TRP A 258 4.76 6.01 0.23
N ASP A 259 5.73 5.14 0.03
CA ASP A 259 7.12 5.54 -0.14
C ASP A 259 7.35 5.93 -1.60
N PHE A 260 7.89 7.13 -1.83
CA PHE A 260 8.10 7.67 -3.16
C PHE A 260 9.57 7.59 -3.56
N THR A 261 9.86 6.87 -4.62
CA THR A 261 11.19 6.80 -5.22
C THR A 261 11.19 7.57 -6.54
N TYR A 262 11.90 8.67 -6.57
CA TYR A 262 12.12 9.41 -7.83
C TYR A 262 13.17 8.71 -8.68
N LEU A 263 12.93 8.62 -9.99
CA LEU A 263 13.90 8.17 -10.97
C LEU A 263 14.15 9.29 -11.98
N GLY A 264 15.31 9.92 -11.87
CA GLY A 264 15.78 10.97 -12.76
C GLY A 264 16.12 10.46 -14.15
N ILE A 265 16.25 11.35 -15.10
CA ILE A 265 16.62 11.03 -16.50
C ILE A 265 18.04 10.46 -16.53
N ASP A 266 18.93 10.98 -15.70
CA ASP A 266 20.36 10.68 -15.69
C ASP A 266 20.73 9.56 -14.69
N ASP A 267 19.80 9.08 -13.85
CA ASP A 267 20.06 8.08 -12.82
C ASP A 267 20.53 6.73 -13.41
N SER A 268 20.18 6.46 -14.67
CA SER A 268 20.59 5.24 -15.40
C SER A 268 21.83 5.45 -16.26
N GLU A 269 22.43 6.64 -16.28
CA GLU A 269 23.54 7.02 -17.14
C GLU A 269 24.76 6.09 -16.93
N ALA A 270 25.11 5.83 -15.67
CA ALA A 270 26.24 4.96 -15.34
C ALA A 270 26.12 3.55 -15.95
N GLY A 271 24.89 3.06 -16.16
CA GLY A 271 24.62 1.75 -16.77
C GLY A 271 24.75 1.73 -18.29
N ILE A 272 24.75 2.89 -18.95
CA ILE A 272 24.76 3.01 -20.40
C ILE A 272 26.03 3.72 -20.96
N VAL A 273 26.82 4.33 -20.09
CA VAL A 273 28.09 4.95 -20.49
C VAL A 273 28.98 3.94 -21.24
N GLY A 274 29.43 4.32 -22.43
CA GLY A 274 30.26 3.49 -23.28
C GLY A 274 29.53 2.40 -24.07
N LYS A 275 28.23 2.19 -23.87
CA LYS A 275 27.46 1.28 -24.72
C LYS A 275 27.14 1.95 -26.06
N LYS A 276 27.22 1.17 -27.13
CA LYS A 276 26.94 1.60 -28.48
C LYS A 276 25.65 0.96 -28.99
N VAL A 277 24.81 1.74 -29.64
CA VAL A 277 23.65 1.24 -30.37
C VAL A 277 24.02 1.13 -31.85
N VAL A 278 23.69 0.02 -32.45
CA VAL A 278 23.84 -0.17 -33.91
C VAL A 278 22.60 0.44 -34.56
N LEU A 279 22.82 1.47 -35.38
CA LEU A 279 21.80 2.12 -36.18
C LEU A 279 21.99 1.66 -37.64
N GLY A 280 21.03 0.88 -38.14
CA GLY A 280 21.08 0.43 -39.54
C GLY A 280 22.26 -0.49 -39.91
N GLN A 281 22.83 -0.35 -41.09
CA GLN A 281 23.88 -1.23 -41.67
C GLN A 281 25.29 -0.92 -41.11
N GLY A 282 25.46 -0.85 -39.79
CA GLY A 282 26.77 -0.70 -39.16
C GLY A 282 27.09 0.68 -38.62
N ASP A 283 26.16 1.60 -38.65
CA ASP A 283 26.31 2.86 -37.94
C ASP A 283 26.20 2.66 -36.42
N TYR A 284 27.11 3.29 -35.69
CA TYR A 284 27.16 3.18 -34.23
C TYR A 284 26.89 4.56 -33.61
N CYS A 285 25.97 4.62 -32.68
CA CYS A 285 25.75 5.80 -31.83
C CYS A 285 26.03 5.43 -30.37
N LEU A 286 26.69 6.31 -29.64
CA LEU A 286 26.73 6.19 -28.18
C LEU A 286 25.32 6.41 -27.66
N LEU A 287 24.80 5.51 -26.80
CA LEU A 287 23.46 5.63 -26.21
C LEU A 287 23.24 6.99 -25.55
N TYR A 288 24.30 7.57 -25.00
CA TYR A 288 24.29 8.88 -24.34
C TYR A 288 24.18 10.05 -25.32
N THR A 289 24.62 9.90 -26.59
CA THR A 289 24.57 10.95 -27.60
C THR A 289 23.50 10.72 -28.66
N SER A 290 22.64 9.72 -28.45
CA SER A 290 21.52 9.47 -29.34
C SER A 290 20.57 10.66 -29.33
N PRO A 291 20.28 11.30 -30.48
CA PRO A 291 19.32 12.41 -30.53
C PRO A 291 17.96 11.92 -30.03
N SER A 292 17.34 12.72 -29.21
CA SER A 292 15.95 12.51 -28.81
C SER A 292 15.06 12.50 -30.06
N PRO A 293 13.97 11.70 -30.10
CA PRO A 293 12.98 11.76 -31.18
C PRO A 293 12.38 13.16 -31.41
N ARG A 294 12.66 14.12 -30.52
CA ARG A 294 12.26 15.53 -30.67
C ARG A 294 13.30 16.37 -31.41
N ASP A 295 14.48 15.84 -31.66
CA ASP A 295 15.59 16.55 -32.33
C ASP A 295 15.70 16.15 -33.81
N CYS A 296 14.73 15.36 -34.30
CA CYS A 296 14.61 14.96 -35.72
C CYS A 296 13.53 15.72 -36.46
#